data_e4429e52b89b8ffdd7c02c734cbd424e
#
_entry.id   e4429e52b89b8ffdd7c02c734cbd424e
#
_cell.length_a   1.000
_cell.length_b   1.000
_cell.length_c   1.000
_cell.angle_alpha   90.00
_cell.angle_beta   90.00
_cell.angle_gamma   90.00
#
_symmetry.space_group_name_H-M   'P 1'
#
loop_
_entity.id
_entity.type
_entity.pdbx_description
1 polymer ?
#
loop_
_entity_poly.entity_id
_entity_poly.type
_entity_poly.pdbx_seq_one_letter_code
_entity_poly.pdbx_strand_id
1 'polypeptide(L)'
;MGKNVVLLIGMPGCGKTTIGLEASKKLGYDFYDMDRFVEEISNSTVKELFSISEDYFRDYESRACRELSSLKKKTIISSGGGVIKRKANIDCFKENGIIIFIDRPVEEILKDVDLDSRPLLKDGKDRLYNLYNERYELYNIYCDYKVINKYTLEYAIDKVVDIIKTCE
;
A
#
# COMPACT_ATOMS: atom_id res chain seq x y z
N MET A 1 -18.58 14.65 8.61
CA MET A 1 -18.58 13.19 8.72
C MET A 1 -17.13 12.71 8.82
N GLY A 2 -16.81 11.84 9.76
CA GLY A 2 -15.47 11.27 9.88
C GLY A 2 -15.12 10.39 8.68
N LYS A 3 -13.85 10.33 8.32
CA LYS A 3 -13.34 9.45 7.26
C LYS A 3 -13.35 7.99 7.74
N ASN A 4 -13.80 7.07 6.91
CA ASN A 4 -13.95 5.67 7.28
C ASN A 4 -12.80 4.77 6.79
N VAL A 5 -12.05 5.22 5.80
CA VAL A 5 -11.06 4.38 5.13
C VAL A 5 -9.66 4.94 5.30
N VAL A 6 -8.70 4.07 5.57
CA VAL A 6 -7.27 4.40 5.61
C VAL A 6 -6.57 3.64 4.51
N LEU A 7 -5.98 4.35 3.55
CA LEU A 7 -5.16 3.75 2.49
C LEU A 7 -3.68 3.85 2.86
N LEU A 8 -3.01 2.72 2.96
CA LEU A 8 -1.55 2.66 3.12
C LEU A 8 -0.89 2.57 1.75
N ILE A 9 0.00 3.51 1.45
CA ILE A 9 0.80 3.54 0.22
C ILE A 9 2.29 3.45 0.54
N GLY A 10 3.08 3.07 -0.42
CA GLY A 10 4.54 2.97 -0.28
C GLY A 10 5.13 1.88 -1.17
N MET A 11 6.45 1.77 -1.15
CA MET A 11 7.22 0.81 -1.93
C MET A 11 6.83 -0.64 -1.65
N PRO A 12 6.97 -1.55 -2.63
CA PRO A 12 6.93 -2.98 -2.35
C PRO A 12 7.93 -3.34 -1.24
N GLY A 13 7.49 -4.13 -0.26
CA GLY A 13 8.33 -4.53 0.88
C GLY A 13 8.50 -3.47 1.98
N CYS A 14 7.79 -2.36 1.93
CA CYS A 14 7.88 -1.33 2.98
C CYS A 14 7.10 -1.65 4.27
N GLY A 15 6.31 -2.73 4.30
CA GLY A 15 5.60 -3.19 5.49
C GLY A 15 4.12 -2.84 5.57
N LYS A 16 3.50 -2.33 4.50
CA LYS A 16 2.07 -1.93 4.49
C LYS A 16 1.12 -2.99 4.99
N THR A 17 1.27 -4.22 4.51
CA THR A 17 0.36 -5.33 4.87
C THR A 17 0.48 -5.68 6.34
N THR A 18 1.69 -5.87 6.85
CA THR A 18 1.93 -6.20 8.26
C THR A 18 1.49 -5.06 9.18
N ILE A 19 1.90 -3.84 8.89
CA ILE A 19 1.55 -2.65 9.68
C ILE A 19 0.03 -2.44 9.66
N GLY A 20 -0.59 -2.53 8.49
CA GLY A 20 -2.04 -2.34 8.34
C GLY A 20 -2.85 -3.39 9.09
N LEU A 21 -2.47 -4.66 9.00
CA LEU A 21 -3.13 -5.75 9.71
C LEU A 21 -3.03 -5.59 11.24
N GLU A 22 -1.85 -5.29 11.76
CA GLU A 22 -1.67 -5.12 13.22
C GLU A 22 -2.34 -3.84 13.73
N ALA A 23 -2.29 -2.74 12.99
CA ALA A 23 -3.01 -1.52 13.34
C ALA A 23 -4.53 -1.74 13.34
N SER A 24 -5.07 -2.50 12.37
CA SER A 24 -6.50 -2.83 12.33
C SER A 24 -6.95 -3.61 13.54
N LYS A 25 -6.16 -4.58 14.00
CA LYS A 25 -6.43 -5.34 15.24
C LYS A 25 -6.46 -4.42 16.46
N LYS A 26 -5.48 -3.51 16.59
CA LYS A 26 -5.43 -2.55 17.72
C LYS A 26 -6.62 -1.60 17.75
N LEU A 27 -7.18 -1.25 16.59
CA LEU A 27 -8.29 -0.30 16.44
C LEU A 27 -9.68 -0.96 16.38
N GLY A 28 -9.73 -2.28 16.16
CA GLY A 28 -10.99 -2.97 15.87
C GLY A 28 -11.57 -2.63 14.49
N TYR A 29 -10.71 -2.33 13.53
CA TYR A 29 -11.07 -2.00 12.15
C TYR A 29 -11.04 -3.24 11.26
N ASP A 30 -11.81 -3.22 10.17
CA ASP A 30 -11.67 -4.20 9.10
C ASP A 30 -10.33 -3.96 8.36
N PHE A 31 -9.78 -5.02 7.76
CA PHE A 31 -8.54 -4.95 6.99
C PHE A 31 -8.72 -5.58 5.61
N TYR A 32 -8.22 -4.90 4.57
CA TYR A 32 -8.12 -5.42 3.21
C TYR A 32 -6.70 -5.31 2.67
N ASP A 33 -6.21 -6.41 2.08
CA ASP A 33 -5.09 -6.39 1.16
C ASP A 33 -5.63 -6.17 -0.25
N MET A 34 -5.24 -5.09 -0.91
CA MET A 34 -5.80 -4.71 -2.22
C MET A 34 -5.47 -5.72 -3.31
N ASP A 35 -4.27 -6.32 -3.30
CA ASP A 35 -3.90 -7.31 -4.30
C ASP A 35 -4.78 -8.58 -4.17
N ARG A 36 -5.07 -9.01 -2.95
CA ARG A 36 -6.01 -10.11 -2.71
C ARG A 36 -7.43 -9.76 -3.15
N PHE A 37 -7.86 -8.55 -2.88
CA PHE A 37 -9.17 -8.07 -3.33
C PHE A 37 -9.27 -8.02 -4.86
N VAL A 38 -8.20 -7.60 -5.56
CA VAL A 38 -8.10 -7.66 -7.02
C VAL A 38 -8.24 -9.11 -7.51
N GLU A 39 -7.58 -10.06 -6.86
CA GLU A 39 -7.70 -11.49 -7.22
C GLU A 39 -9.12 -12.02 -7.02
N GLU A 40 -9.80 -11.59 -5.97
CA GLU A 40 -11.21 -11.97 -5.70
C GLU A 40 -12.14 -11.42 -6.78
N ILE A 41 -12.08 -10.14 -7.14
CA ILE A 41 -12.98 -9.53 -8.11
C ILE A 41 -12.68 -9.92 -9.55
N SER A 42 -11.44 -10.32 -9.86
CA SER A 42 -11.02 -10.75 -11.20
C SER A 42 -11.14 -12.26 -11.42
N ASN A 43 -11.24 -13.02 -10.34
CA ASN A 43 -11.12 -14.48 -10.33
C ASN A 43 -9.81 -14.97 -11.00
N SER A 44 -8.73 -14.22 -10.83
CA SER A 44 -7.41 -14.50 -11.40
C SER A 44 -6.33 -14.02 -10.44
N THR A 45 -5.16 -14.63 -10.50
CA THR A 45 -4.02 -14.15 -9.72
C THR A 45 -3.45 -12.84 -10.30
N VAL A 46 -2.81 -12.04 -9.48
CA VAL A 46 -2.10 -10.83 -9.93
C VAL A 46 -1.12 -11.17 -11.05
N LYS A 47 -0.40 -12.30 -10.93
CA LYS A 47 0.52 -12.78 -11.95
C LYS A 47 -0.16 -13.06 -13.29
N GLU A 48 -1.32 -13.69 -13.27
CA GLU A 48 -2.11 -13.95 -14.49
C GLU A 48 -2.59 -12.66 -15.15
N LEU A 49 -3.06 -11.70 -14.35
CA LEU A 49 -3.47 -10.38 -14.86
C LEU A 49 -2.30 -9.64 -15.54
N PHE A 50 -1.13 -9.60 -14.91
CA PHE A 50 0.07 -9.02 -15.49
C PHE A 50 0.57 -9.78 -16.73
N SER A 51 0.31 -11.08 -16.84
CA SER A 51 0.67 -11.85 -18.04
C SER A 51 -0.11 -11.43 -19.28
N ILE A 52 -1.30 -10.86 -19.11
CA ILE A 52 -2.07 -10.26 -20.19
C ILE A 52 -1.47 -8.91 -20.54
N SER A 53 -1.44 -7.97 -19.60
CA SER A 53 -0.73 -6.70 -19.67
C SER A 53 -0.72 -6.01 -18.31
N GLU A 54 0.18 -5.04 -18.10
CA GLU A 54 0.14 -4.18 -16.91
C GLU A 54 -1.17 -3.38 -16.88
N ASP A 55 -1.62 -2.82 -17.99
CA ASP A 55 -2.87 -2.05 -18.07
C ASP A 55 -4.08 -2.88 -17.67
N TYR A 56 -4.11 -4.15 -18.05
CA TYR A 56 -5.19 -5.06 -17.67
C TYR A 56 -5.25 -5.23 -16.14
N PHE A 57 -4.12 -5.46 -15.48
CA PHE A 57 -4.03 -5.47 -14.02
C PHE A 57 -4.45 -4.11 -13.42
N ARG A 58 -3.96 -2.99 -13.97
CA ARG A 58 -4.28 -1.65 -13.46
C ARG A 58 -5.75 -1.30 -13.57
N ASP A 59 -6.48 -1.83 -14.53
CA ASP A 59 -7.92 -1.66 -14.64
C ASP A 59 -8.66 -2.31 -13.46
N TYR A 60 -8.27 -3.52 -13.07
CA TYR A 60 -8.79 -4.18 -11.88
C TYR A 60 -8.37 -3.48 -10.58
N GLU A 61 -7.14 -3.01 -10.50
CA GLU A 61 -6.66 -2.20 -9.37
C GLU A 61 -7.49 -0.92 -9.21
N SER A 62 -7.78 -0.23 -10.30
CA SER A 62 -8.64 0.97 -10.29
C SER A 62 -10.08 0.65 -9.89
N ARG A 63 -10.61 -0.51 -10.30
CA ARG A 63 -11.90 -0.99 -9.85
C ARG A 63 -11.89 -1.26 -8.34
N ALA A 64 -10.89 -1.95 -7.84
CA ALA A 64 -10.70 -2.21 -6.42
C ALA A 64 -10.65 -0.89 -5.61
N CYS A 65 -9.94 0.11 -6.09
CA CYS A 65 -9.88 1.43 -5.46
C CYS A 65 -11.26 2.06 -5.31
N ARG A 66 -12.08 2.04 -6.36
CA ARG A 66 -13.45 2.59 -6.32
C ARG A 66 -14.33 1.85 -5.31
N GLU A 67 -14.27 0.52 -5.31
CA GLU A 67 -15.09 -0.29 -4.40
C GLU A 67 -14.66 -0.10 -2.94
N LEU A 68 -13.37 -0.21 -2.65
CA LEU A 68 -12.82 -0.11 -1.30
C LEU A 68 -12.92 1.32 -0.72
N SER A 69 -12.78 2.36 -1.54
CA SER A 69 -12.89 3.74 -1.07
C SER A 69 -14.31 4.13 -0.62
N SER A 70 -15.32 3.39 -1.06
CA SER A 70 -16.73 3.65 -0.73
C SER A 70 -17.22 2.92 0.53
N LEU A 71 -16.37 2.15 1.19
CA LEU A 71 -16.73 1.41 2.39
C LEU A 71 -17.23 2.32 3.50
N LYS A 72 -18.28 1.89 4.20
CA LYS A 72 -18.90 2.65 5.31
C LYS A 72 -18.38 2.26 6.67
N LYS A 73 -17.73 1.11 6.77
CA LYS A 73 -17.09 0.63 7.99
C LYS A 73 -15.67 1.19 8.10
N LYS A 74 -15.20 1.36 9.33
CA LYS A 74 -13.82 1.71 9.61
C LYS A 74 -12.88 0.62 9.10
N THR A 75 -12.04 0.95 8.14
CA THR A 75 -11.25 -0.03 7.37
C THR A 75 -9.85 0.49 7.07
N ILE A 76 -8.85 -0.38 7.23
CA ILE A 76 -7.48 -0.13 6.76
C ILE A 76 -7.24 -0.97 5.50
N ILE A 77 -6.67 -0.36 4.47
CA ILE A 77 -6.37 -0.97 3.18
C ILE A 77 -4.88 -0.88 2.92
N SER A 78 -4.23 -2.03 2.70
CA SER A 78 -2.86 -2.11 2.20
C SER A 78 -2.88 -2.14 0.67
N SER A 79 -2.35 -1.12 0.02
CA SER A 79 -2.30 -1.05 -1.45
C SER A 79 -1.11 -1.79 -2.04
N GLY A 80 -1.16 -2.08 -3.35
CA GLY A 80 0.03 -2.41 -4.13
C GLY A 80 0.94 -1.18 -4.31
N GLY A 81 2.24 -1.40 -4.52
CA GLY A 81 3.21 -0.30 -4.64
C GLY A 81 2.96 0.62 -5.84
N GLY A 82 2.29 0.14 -6.87
CA GLY A 82 1.98 0.90 -8.09
C GLY A 82 0.61 1.55 -8.13
N VAL A 83 -0.15 1.55 -7.04
CA VAL A 83 -1.48 2.18 -6.98
C VAL A 83 -1.45 3.66 -7.36
N ILE A 84 -0.34 4.33 -7.08
CA ILE A 84 -0.10 5.77 -7.36
C ILE A 84 0.15 6.06 -8.85
N LYS A 85 0.33 5.07 -9.69
CA LYS A 85 0.56 5.27 -11.13
C LYS A 85 -0.64 5.89 -11.84
N ARG A 86 -1.84 5.72 -11.32
CA ARG A 86 -3.06 6.39 -11.78
C ARG A 86 -3.59 7.31 -10.70
N LYS A 87 -3.53 8.62 -10.95
CA LYS A 87 -4.03 9.63 -10.01
C LYS A 87 -5.48 9.38 -9.58
N ALA A 88 -6.33 8.90 -10.50
CA ALA A 88 -7.73 8.59 -10.22
C ALA A 88 -7.90 7.55 -9.09
N ASN A 89 -6.96 6.63 -8.91
CA ASN A 89 -6.99 5.69 -7.80
C ASN A 89 -6.88 6.40 -6.44
N ILE A 90 -6.02 7.42 -6.38
CA ILE A 90 -5.80 8.23 -5.18
C ILE A 90 -7.00 9.15 -4.92
N ASP A 91 -7.52 9.76 -5.98
CA ASP A 91 -8.65 10.68 -5.88
C ASP A 91 -9.92 10.00 -5.32
N CYS A 92 -10.11 8.69 -5.58
CA CYS A 92 -11.22 7.93 -4.99
C CYS A 92 -11.26 7.99 -3.45
N PHE A 93 -10.10 8.06 -2.79
CA PHE A 93 -10.01 8.01 -1.34
C PHE A 93 -10.15 9.39 -0.66
N LYS A 94 -10.10 10.49 -1.40
CA LYS A 94 -10.06 11.84 -0.81
C LYS A 94 -11.31 12.22 -0.01
N GLU A 95 -12.46 11.76 -0.42
CA GLU A 95 -13.72 12.10 0.28
C GLU A 95 -13.89 11.32 1.58
N ASN A 96 -13.68 10.00 1.55
CA ASN A 96 -13.99 9.07 2.63
C ASN A 96 -12.75 8.47 3.30
N GLY A 97 -11.56 8.86 2.88
CA GLY A 97 -10.31 8.24 3.34
C GLY A 97 -9.23 9.22 3.76
N ILE A 98 -8.26 8.69 4.47
CA ILE A 98 -6.94 9.29 4.69
C ILE A 98 -5.89 8.40 4.03
N ILE A 99 -4.82 9.00 3.55
CA ILE A 99 -3.74 8.30 2.85
C ILE A 99 -2.47 8.43 3.68
N ILE A 100 -1.91 7.31 4.10
CA ILE A 100 -0.68 7.25 4.89
C ILE A 100 0.42 6.60 4.07
N PHE A 101 1.50 7.33 3.86
CA PHE A 101 2.71 6.81 3.22
C PHE A 101 3.59 6.11 4.25
N ILE A 102 3.83 4.81 4.07
CA ILE A 102 4.80 4.04 4.83
C ILE A 102 6.15 4.16 4.12
N ASP A 103 7.00 5.03 4.64
CA ASP A 103 8.31 5.34 4.07
C ASP A 103 9.38 4.46 4.73
N ARG A 104 9.80 3.41 4.03
CA ARG A 104 10.90 2.54 4.43
C ARG A 104 12.09 2.79 3.52
N PRO A 105 13.30 3.06 4.06
CA PRO A 105 14.51 3.20 3.24
C PRO A 105 14.76 1.96 2.39
N VAL A 106 15.20 2.16 1.15
CA VAL A 106 15.46 1.06 0.19
C VAL A 106 16.46 0.06 0.76
N GLU A 107 17.49 0.54 1.46
CA GLU A 107 18.50 -0.27 2.11
C GLU A 107 17.89 -1.24 3.15
N GLU A 108 16.89 -0.78 3.89
CA GLU A 108 16.17 -1.60 4.87
C GLU A 108 15.25 -2.63 4.18
N ILE A 109 14.61 -2.25 3.08
CA ILE A 109 13.81 -3.19 2.26
C ILE A 109 14.72 -4.30 1.72
N LEU A 110 15.91 -3.96 1.22
CA LEU A 110 16.87 -4.90 0.65
C LEU A 110 17.40 -5.93 1.65
N LYS A 111 17.44 -5.58 2.95
CA LYS A 111 17.86 -6.53 4.00
C LYS A 111 16.90 -7.71 4.18
N ASP A 112 15.60 -7.48 3.93
CA ASP A 112 14.57 -8.51 4.06
C ASP A 112 14.39 -9.33 2.78
N VAL A 113 15.01 -8.92 1.68
CA VAL A 113 15.00 -9.67 0.42
C VAL A 113 16.11 -10.69 0.47
N ASP A 114 15.75 -11.98 0.54
CA ASP A 114 16.71 -13.08 0.44
C ASP A 114 17.30 -13.13 -0.98
N LEU A 115 18.53 -12.62 -1.11
CA LEU A 115 19.25 -12.52 -2.37
C LEU A 115 19.64 -13.90 -2.94
N ASP A 116 19.69 -14.94 -2.09
CA ASP A 116 20.11 -16.28 -2.48
C ASP A 116 18.95 -17.12 -3.05
N SER A 117 17.72 -16.82 -2.65
CA SER A 117 16.52 -17.58 -3.05
C SER A 117 15.87 -17.11 -4.36
N ARG A 118 16.32 -15.98 -4.93
CA ARG A 118 15.74 -15.39 -6.14
C ARG A 118 16.82 -14.98 -7.14
N PRO A 119 17.09 -15.82 -8.19
CA PRO A 119 18.09 -15.52 -9.24
C PRO A 119 17.85 -14.21 -10.01
N LEU A 120 16.63 -13.63 -9.91
CA LEU A 120 16.25 -12.35 -10.54
C LEU A 120 16.81 -11.12 -9.81
N LEU A 121 17.59 -11.27 -8.75
CA LEU A 121 17.94 -10.17 -7.83
C LEU A 121 19.30 -9.52 -8.08
N LYS A 122 20.10 -9.97 -9.05
CA LYS A 122 21.15 -9.08 -9.58
C LYS A 122 20.52 -7.85 -10.24
N ASP A 123 19.40 -8.06 -10.97
CA ASP A 123 18.60 -6.99 -11.54
C ASP A 123 17.61 -6.39 -10.51
N GLY A 124 17.25 -7.13 -9.46
CA GLY A 124 16.25 -6.77 -8.47
C GLY A 124 16.64 -5.61 -7.57
N LYS A 125 17.93 -5.48 -7.23
CA LYS A 125 18.45 -4.34 -6.45
C LYS A 125 18.33 -3.05 -7.24
N ASP A 126 18.82 -3.03 -8.47
CA ASP A 126 18.74 -1.87 -9.36
C ASP A 126 17.29 -1.55 -9.71
N ARG A 127 16.46 -2.56 -9.92
CA ARG A 127 15.04 -2.38 -10.15
C ARG A 127 14.34 -1.73 -8.96
N LEU A 128 14.67 -2.10 -7.74
CA LEU A 128 14.08 -1.52 -6.54
C LEU A 128 14.48 -0.04 -6.39
N TYR A 129 15.75 0.30 -6.63
CA TYR A 129 16.21 1.69 -6.65
C TYR A 129 15.54 2.51 -7.76
N ASN A 130 15.36 1.94 -8.96
CA ASN A 130 14.67 2.60 -10.05
C ASN A 130 13.20 2.87 -9.71
N LEU A 131 12.49 1.89 -9.15
CA LEU A 131 11.13 2.07 -8.67
C LEU A 131 11.03 3.13 -7.57
N TYR A 132 11.97 3.16 -6.65
CA TYR A 132 12.04 4.17 -5.61
C TYR A 132 12.19 5.57 -6.22
N ASN A 133 13.13 5.75 -7.14
CA ASN A 133 13.36 7.03 -7.80
C ASN A 133 12.15 7.51 -8.61
N GLU A 134 11.44 6.59 -9.27
CA GLU A 134 10.23 6.92 -10.03
C GLU A 134 9.03 7.28 -9.14
N ARG A 135 8.90 6.65 -7.97
CA ARG A 135 7.66 6.66 -7.19
C ARG A 135 7.71 7.49 -5.91
N TYR A 136 8.91 7.71 -5.35
CA TYR A 136 9.06 8.33 -4.03
C TYR A 136 8.37 9.70 -3.94
N GLU A 137 8.57 10.55 -4.93
CA GLU A 137 7.95 11.87 -4.97
C GLU A 137 6.42 11.77 -5.05
N LEU A 138 5.89 10.84 -5.83
CA LEU A 138 4.44 10.61 -5.94
C LEU A 138 3.83 10.16 -4.61
N TYR A 139 4.49 9.26 -3.88
CA TYR A 139 4.03 8.88 -2.54
C TYR A 139 3.96 10.11 -1.61
N ASN A 140 4.96 10.97 -1.64
CA ASN A 140 4.97 12.20 -0.83
C ASN A 140 3.88 13.19 -1.23
N ILE A 141 3.62 13.36 -2.53
CA ILE A 141 2.60 14.28 -3.03
C ILE A 141 1.19 13.80 -2.68
N TYR A 142 0.95 12.49 -2.73
CA TYR A 142 -0.38 11.92 -2.58
C TYR A 142 -0.78 11.58 -1.15
N CYS A 143 0.17 11.50 -0.22
CA CYS A 143 -0.16 11.18 1.17
C CYS A 143 -0.67 12.39 1.94
N ASP A 144 -1.57 12.12 2.89
CA ASP A 144 -1.97 13.07 3.93
C ASP A 144 -0.97 13.05 5.10
N TYR A 145 -0.44 11.86 5.40
CA TYR A 145 0.52 11.62 6.49
C TYR A 145 1.63 10.68 6.04
N LYS A 146 2.80 10.80 6.67
CA LYS A 146 3.94 9.92 6.43
C LYS A 146 4.42 9.28 7.73
N VAL A 147 4.68 7.99 7.68
CA VAL A 147 5.28 7.21 8.77
C VAL A 147 6.60 6.63 8.29
N ILE A 148 7.69 6.99 8.94
CA ILE A 148 9.02 6.46 8.64
C ILE A 148 9.16 5.09 9.31
N ASN A 149 9.30 4.04 8.49
CA ASN A 149 9.49 2.66 8.94
C ASN A 149 10.97 2.25 8.86
N LYS A 150 11.78 2.82 9.74
CA LYS A 150 13.22 2.54 9.81
C LYS A 150 13.66 2.04 11.21
N TYR A 151 12.74 2.08 12.16
CA TYR A 151 12.97 1.66 13.53
C TYR A 151 12.39 0.26 13.77
N THR A 152 11.63 0.05 14.84
CA THR A 152 10.93 -1.20 15.10
C THR A 152 9.58 -1.25 14.37
N LEU A 153 9.09 -2.45 14.08
CA LEU A 153 7.75 -2.65 13.53
C LEU A 153 6.67 -2.06 14.45
N GLU A 154 6.80 -2.25 15.75
CA GLU A 154 5.87 -1.74 16.76
C GLU A 154 5.79 -0.20 16.72
N TYR A 155 6.92 0.48 16.56
CA TYR A 155 6.96 1.93 16.40
C TYR A 155 6.12 2.40 15.20
N ALA A 156 6.27 1.74 14.05
CA ALA A 156 5.51 2.10 12.85
C ALA A 156 4.01 1.84 13.02
N ILE A 157 3.65 0.72 13.64
CA ILE A 157 2.24 0.39 13.95
C ILE A 157 1.64 1.46 14.87
N ASP A 158 2.31 1.81 15.96
CA ASP A 158 1.83 2.80 16.91
C ASP A 158 1.67 4.18 16.26
N LYS A 159 2.60 4.59 15.39
CA LYS A 159 2.47 5.84 14.64
C LYS A 159 1.26 5.86 13.71
N VAL A 160 0.97 4.75 13.03
CA VAL A 160 -0.23 4.63 12.19
C VAL A 160 -1.49 4.72 13.04
N VAL A 161 -1.53 4.02 14.17
CA VAL A 161 -2.66 4.05 15.11
C VAL A 161 -2.89 5.47 15.66
N ASP A 162 -1.83 6.17 16.06
CA ASP A 162 -1.92 7.54 16.59
C ASP A 162 -2.47 8.51 15.55
N ILE A 163 -1.99 8.42 14.29
CA ILE A 163 -2.51 9.24 13.18
C ILE A 163 -4.01 9.01 13.00
N ILE A 164 -4.42 7.74 12.93
CA ILE A 164 -5.83 7.40 12.71
C ILE A 164 -6.71 7.95 13.83
N LYS A 165 -6.32 7.78 15.10
CA LYS A 165 -7.05 8.31 16.26
C LYS A 165 -7.14 9.84 16.25
N THR A 166 -6.13 10.52 15.73
CA THR A 166 -6.15 11.99 15.64
C THR A 166 -7.12 12.48 14.56
N CYS A 167 -7.43 11.62 13.56
CA CYS A 167 -8.34 11.95 12.46
C CYS A 167 -9.82 11.57 12.73
N GLU A 168 -10.11 10.91 13.85
CA GLU A 168 -11.48 10.54 14.26
C GLU A 168 -12.24 11.71 14.89
#